data_c810bea7bb71e6325c07af0e928f0f7e
#
_entry.id   c810bea7bb71e6325c07af0e928f0f7e
#
_cell.length_a   1.000
_cell.length_b   1.000
_cell.length_c   1.000
_cell.angle_alpha   90.00
_cell.angle_beta   90.00
_cell.angle_gamma   90.00
#
_symmetry.space_group_name_H-M   'P 1'
#
loop_
_entity.id
_entity.type
_entity.pdbx_description
1 polymer ?
#
loop_
_entity_poly.entity_id
_entity_poly.type
_entity_poly.pdbx_seq_one_letter_code
_entity_poly.pdbx_strand_id
1 'polypeptide(L)'
;MVNAVSTPDQNTLKVAIVVPTYNESETLPQLIEKVVAEGIEGLGFIVVDDGSPDGTGAIADGLADEFAGVFIVLHREGKQGLGTAYMAGFQTALDAGAQCIVEMDADLSHPPEVLPGLIAELEEADVAVASRYTTGGGVDPGWSWARKQISYWGNVGIRLILGLKVKDATAGFKAFRRTTLERIGLDRLRLSGFGFQAEVAYRCEQAELKVVEHPYVFMERTSGRSKMSFDIVVEAFFRLSWLRIRR
;
A
#
# COMPACT_ATOMS: atom_id res chain seq x y z
N MET A 1 34.96 -32.91 11.15
CA MET A 1 34.33 -31.97 10.18
C MET A 1 33.15 -31.33 10.89
N VAL A 2 33.30 -30.12 11.34
CA VAL A 2 32.25 -29.39 12.06
C VAL A 2 31.44 -28.67 11.00
N ASN A 3 30.17 -29.05 10.85
CA ASN A 3 29.22 -28.32 9.95
C ASN A 3 29.08 -26.91 10.47
N ALA A 4 29.55 -25.94 9.67
CA ALA A 4 29.25 -24.55 9.88
C ALA A 4 27.74 -24.36 9.64
N VAL A 5 27.01 -24.12 10.71
CA VAL A 5 25.66 -23.57 10.65
C VAL A 5 25.82 -22.16 10.10
N SER A 6 25.42 -21.95 8.85
CA SER A 6 25.34 -20.61 8.28
C SER A 6 24.31 -19.82 9.08
N THR A 7 24.76 -18.82 9.83
CA THR A 7 23.90 -17.77 10.36
C THR A 7 23.08 -17.20 9.21
N PRO A 8 21.74 -17.04 9.34
CA PRO A 8 20.95 -16.39 8.32
C PRO A 8 21.53 -14.98 8.11
N ASP A 9 21.78 -14.64 6.87
CA ASP A 9 22.25 -13.31 6.48
C ASP A 9 21.16 -12.31 6.92
N GLN A 10 21.41 -11.53 7.99
CA GLN A 10 20.45 -10.59 8.59
C GLN A 10 20.10 -9.44 7.65
N ASN A 11 20.65 -9.43 6.46
CA ASN A 11 20.49 -8.37 5.47
C ASN A 11 19.66 -8.76 4.24
N THR A 12 18.95 -9.87 4.27
CA THR A 12 18.11 -10.27 3.13
C THR A 12 16.72 -9.67 3.29
N LEU A 13 16.36 -8.70 2.45
CA LEU A 13 15.02 -8.11 2.40
C LEU A 13 14.01 -9.15 1.92
N LYS A 14 13.18 -9.66 2.84
CA LYS A 14 12.08 -10.59 2.51
C LYS A 14 10.78 -9.83 2.28
N VAL A 15 10.48 -8.89 3.18
CA VAL A 15 9.25 -8.09 3.19
C VAL A 15 9.62 -6.61 3.12
N ALA A 16 9.18 -5.91 2.08
CA ALA A 16 9.34 -4.47 1.93
C ALA A 16 8.00 -3.77 2.18
N ILE A 17 7.96 -2.87 3.15
CA ILE A 17 6.82 -1.96 3.36
C ILE A 17 7.11 -0.67 2.58
N VAL A 18 6.29 -0.38 1.58
CA VAL A 18 6.37 0.85 0.79
C VAL A 18 5.45 1.89 1.38
N VAL A 19 6.04 3.01 1.80
CA VAL A 19 5.36 4.07 2.54
C VAL A 19 5.56 5.41 1.82
N PRO A 20 4.59 5.87 1.02
CA PRO A 20 4.59 7.22 0.47
C PRO A 20 4.35 8.25 1.57
N THR A 21 5.13 9.34 1.55
CA THR A 21 4.99 10.42 2.54
C THR A 21 4.85 11.80 1.88
N TYR A 22 4.01 12.63 2.49
CA TYR A 22 3.92 14.06 2.22
C TYR A 22 3.31 14.79 3.42
N ASN A 23 4.15 15.47 4.21
CA ASN A 23 3.81 16.11 5.49
C ASN A 23 3.34 15.07 6.54
N GLU A 24 4.21 14.11 6.83
CA GLU A 24 3.95 13.02 7.76
C GLU A 24 5.03 12.95 8.87
N SER A 25 5.62 14.11 9.21
CA SER A 25 6.73 14.20 10.20
C SER A 25 6.35 13.65 11.58
N GLU A 26 5.08 13.76 11.98
CA GLU A 26 4.60 13.27 13.27
C GLU A 26 4.21 11.77 13.23
N THR A 27 3.69 11.30 12.10
CA THR A 27 3.12 9.94 11.99
C THR A 27 4.13 8.91 11.54
N LEU A 28 5.08 9.28 10.67
CA LEU A 28 6.06 8.35 10.12
C LEU A 28 6.90 7.64 11.21
N PRO A 29 7.49 8.32 12.23
CA PRO A 29 8.24 7.63 13.29
C PRO A 29 7.38 6.62 14.06
N GLN A 30 6.15 7.01 14.38
CA GLN A 30 5.20 6.15 15.09
C GLN A 30 4.81 4.91 14.28
N LEU A 31 4.63 5.09 12.94
CA LEU A 31 4.34 3.98 12.05
C LEU A 31 5.50 2.97 12.04
N ILE A 32 6.74 3.46 11.84
CA ILE A 32 7.94 2.61 11.79
C ILE A 32 8.09 1.82 13.10
N GLU A 33 7.98 2.50 14.26
CA GLU A 33 8.05 1.85 15.56
C GLU A 33 7.02 0.73 15.71
N LYS A 34 5.77 1.00 15.36
CA LYS A 34 4.69 0.01 15.46
C LYS A 34 4.86 -1.16 14.49
N VAL A 35 5.30 -0.90 13.26
CA VAL A 35 5.55 -1.97 12.28
C VAL A 35 6.73 -2.86 12.71
N VAL A 36 7.79 -2.27 13.27
CA VAL A 36 8.93 -3.03 13.83
C VAL A 36 8.49 -3.92 14.99
N ALA A 37 7.58 -3.42 15.83
CA ALA A 37 7.03 -4.19 16.96
C ALA A 37 6.28 -5.46 16.56
N GLU A 38 5.80 -5.57 15.31
CA GLU A 38 5.15 -6.78 14.78
C GLU A 38 6.13 -7.96 14.56
N GLY A 39 7.43 -7.73 14.63
CA GLY A 39 8.45 -8.78 14.58
C GLY A 39 8.53 -9.54 13.25
N ILE A 40 8.23 -8.90 12.14
CA ILE A 40 8.23 -9.50 10.80
C ILE A 40 9.67 -9.82 10.36
N GLU A 41 9.93 -11.08 10.04
CA GLU A 41 11.26 -11.55 9.63
C GLU A 41 11.67 -10.98 8.26
N GLY A 42 12.89 -10.45 8.17
CA GLY A 42 13.42 -9.85 6.92
C GLY A 42 12.67 -8.60 6.49
N LEU A 43 12.09 -7.88 7.46
CA LEU A 43 11.41 -6.60 7.27
C LEU A 43 12.38 -5.52 6.77
N GLY A 44 11.92 -4.71 5.84
CA GLY A 44 12.56 -3.46 5.45
C GLY A 44 11.54 -2.42 4.99
N PHE A 45 12.00 -1.19 4.86
CA PHE A 45 11.17 -0.05 4.50
C PHE A 45 11.66 0.63 3.23
N ILE A 46 10.73 1.05 2.39
CA ILE A 46 10.96 1.94 1.26
C ILE A 46 10.08 3.17 1.47
N VAL A 47 10.64 4.22 2.02
CA VAL A 47 9.94 5.50 2.21
C VAL A 47 10.10 6.35 0.97
N VAL A 48 8.99 6.85 0.43
CA VAL A 48 9.00 7.71 -0.78
C VAL A 48 8.47 9.08 -0.40
N ASP A 49 9.38 10.02 -0.16
CA ASP A 49 9.03 11.37 0.24
C ASP A 49 8.85 12.30 -0.96
N ASP A 50 7.65 12.87 -1.08
CA ASP A 50 7.24 13.78 -2.16
C ASP A 50 7.68 15.25 -1.90
N GLY A 51 8.90 15.43 -1.37
CA GLY A 51 9.45 16.75 -1.09
C GLY A 51 8.70 17.47 0.03
N SER A 52 8.51 16.78 1.16
CA SER A 52 7.77 17.30 2.32
C SER A 52 8.43 18.55 2.93
N PRO A 53 7.71 19.67 3.02
CA PRO A 53 8.27 20.91 3.62
C PRO A 53 8.34 20.88 5.14
N ASP A 54 7.72 19.91 5.81
CA ASP A 54 7.65 19.77 7.27
C ASP A 54 8.84 19.01 7.91
N GLY A 55 9.82 18.60 7.09
CA GLY A 55 10.99 17.86 7.54
C GLY A 55 10.82 16.33 7.54
N THR A 56 9.71 15.79 7.02
CA THR A 56 9.48 14.33 6.92
C THR A 56 10.66 13.59 6.28
N GLY A 57 11.22 14.13 5.18
CA GLY A 57 12.35 13.51 4.49
C GLY A 57 13.59 13.36 5.38
N ALA A 58 13.95 14.41 6.13
CA ALA A 58 15.08 14.37 7.06
C ALA A 58 14.84 13.40 8.24
N ILE A 59 13.58 13.29 8.68
CA ILE A 59 13.19 12.31 9.71
C ILE A 59 13.34 10.89 9.14
N ALA A 60 12.94 10.66 7.90
CA ALA A 60 13.10 9.36 7.24
C ALA A 60 14.57 8.95 7.11
N ASP A 61 15.46 9.89 6.78
CA ASP A 61 16.92 9.64 6.73
C ASP A 61 17.46 9.25 8.12
N GLY A 62 17.05 9.96 9.17
CA GLY A 62 17.42 9.61 10.54
C GLY A 62 16.95 8.21 10.97
N LEU A 63 15.70 7.84 10.58
CA LEU A 63 15.18 6.50 10.83
C LEU A 63 15.96 5.42 10.07
N ALA A 64 16.42 5.74 8.85
CA ALA A 64 17.23 4.83 8.05
C ALA A 64 18.61 4.57 8.70
N ASP A 65 19.22 5.58 9.33
CA ASP A 65 20.49 5.44 10.05
C ASP A 65 20.35 4.57 11.32
N GLU A 66 19.17 4.58 11.95
CA GLU A 66 18.91 3.85 13.19
C GLU A 66 18.39 2.42 12.96
N PHE A 67 17.82 2.14 11.78
CA PHE A 67 17.18 0.86 11.51
C PHE A 67 18.21 -0.24 11.14
N ALA A 68 18.22 -1.32 11.91
CA ALA A 68 19.16 -2.44 11.74
C ALA A 68 18.81 -3.39 10.57
N GLY A 69 18.22 -2.87 9.49
CA GLY A 69 17.78 -3.65 8.33
C GLY A 69 17.88 -2.84 7.04
N VAL A 70 17.13 -3.25 6.02
CA VAL A 70 17.04 -2.49 4.77
C VAL A 70 16.05 -1.34 4.94
N PHE A 71 16.53 -0.10 4.89
CA PHE A 71 15.69 1.10 4.91
C PHE A 71 16.17 2.04 3.81
N ILE A 72 15.34 2.28 2.82
CA ILE A 72 15.67 3.11 1.66
C ILE A 72 14.73 4.32 1.63
N VAL A 73 15.30 5.51 1.52
CA VAL A 73 14.55 6.75 1.38
C VAL A 73 14.71 7.26 -0.05
N LEU A 74 13.58 7.47 -0.71
CA LEU A 74 13.51 8.10 -2.04
C LEU A 74 13.00 9.53 -1.89
N HIS A 75 13.87 10.51 -2.09
CA HIS A 75 13.49 11.92 -2.13
C HIS A 75 13.05 12.31 -3.53
N ARG A 76 11.84 12.85 -3.66
CA ARG A 76 11.30 13.35 -4.91
C ARG A 76 11.22 14.88 -4.88
N GLU A 77 11.35 15.52 -6.03
CA GLU A 77 11.37 17.01 -6.13
C GLU A 77 10.06 17.68 -5.71
N GLY A 78 8.99 16.92 -5.47
CA GLY A 78 7.70 17.43 -5.02
C GLY A 78 6.57 16.46 -5.29
N LYS A 79 5.35 16.88 -4.95
CA LYS A 79 4.16 16.05 -5.01
C LYS A 79 3.77 15.71 -6.45
N GLN A 80 3.96 14.45 -6.84
CA GLN A 80 3.67 13.93 -8.17
C GLN A 80 2.48 12.97 -8.19
N GLY A 81 1.87 12.71 -7.04
CA GLY A 81 0.70 11.85 -6.87
C GLY A 81 1.03 10.49 -6.27
N LEU A 82 0.07 9.99 -5.47
CA LEU A 82 0.22 8.78 -4.66
C LEU A 82 0.62 7.55 -5.50
N GLY A 83 -0.04 7.32 -6.63
CA GLY A 83 0.25 6.17 -7.48
C GLY A 83 1.68 6.17 -8.03
N THR A 84 2.22 7.35 -8.38
CA THR A 84 3.61 7.44 -8.86
C THR A 84 4.62 7.22 -7.74
N ALA A 85 4.27 7.57 -6.49
CA ALA A 85 5.08 7.28 -5.33
C ALA A 85 5.11 5.76 -5.05
N TYR A 86 3.95 5.10 -5.07
CA TYR A 86 3.91 3.64 -4.95
C TYR A 86 4.67 2.94 -6.06
N MET A 87 4.53 3.37 -7.32
CA MET A 87 5.29 2.76 -8.43
C MET A 87 6.80 2.87 -8.24
N ALA A 88 7.30 4.03 -7.81
CA ALA A 88 8.72 4.22 -7.51
C ALA A 88 9.17 3.31 -6.35
N GLY A 89 8.39 3.26 -5.27
CA GLY A 89 8.67 2.39 -4.13
C GLY A 89 8.62 0.90 -4.48
N PHE A 90 7.66 0.46 -5.28
CA PHE A 90 7.58 -0.93 -5.75
C PHE A 90 8.77 -1.31 -6.60
N GLN A 91 9.19 -0.44 -7.54
CA GLN A 91 10.38 -0.70 -8.34
C GLN A 91 11.62 -0.83 -7.46
N THR A 92 11.79 0.08 -6.51
CA THR A 92 12.91 0.02 -5.56
C THR A 92 12.88 -1.25 -4.71
N ALA A 93 11.71 -1.68 -4.23
CA ALA A 93 11.55 -2.93 -3.47
C ALA A 93 11.91 -4.16 -4.33
N LEU A 94 11.50 -4.17 -5.61
CA LEU A 94 11.87 -5.22 -6.56
C LEU A 94 13.39 -5.25 -6.80
N ASP A 95 14.00 -4.10 -7.01
CA ASP A 95 15.46 -3.98 -7.26
C ASP A 95 16.26 -4.41 -6.01
N ALA A 96 15.76 -4.12 -4.81
CA ALA A 96 16.33 -4.55 -3.54
C ALA A 96 16.11 -6.05 -3.22
N GLY A 97 15.38 -6.78 -4.07
CA GLY A 97 15.22 -8.24 -3.95
C GLY A 97 14.05 -8.70 -3.08
N ALA A 98 13.16 -7.81 -2.63
CA ALA A 98 12.00 -8.16 -1.80
C ALA A 98 11.15 -9.26 -2.44
N GLN A 99 10.69 -10.21 -1.64
CA GLN A 99 9.81 -11.30 -2.07
C GLN A 99 8.33 -10.98 -1.83
N CYS A 100 8.05 -10.24 -0.76
CA CYS A 100 6.76 -9.68 -0.43
C CYS A 100 6.86 -8.15 -0.42
N ILE A 101 5.98 -7.47 -1.09
CA ILE A 101 5.91 -6.02 -1.12
C ILE A 101 4.54 -5.59 -0.60
N VAL A 102 4.54 -4.73 0.41
CA VAL A 102 3.32 -4.20 1.02
C VAL A 102 3.20 -2.71 0.74
N GLU A 103 2.05 -2.28 0.28
CA GLU A 103 1.68 -0.86 0.25
C GLU A 103 0.96 -0.46 1.53
N MET A 104 1.38 0.65 2.15
CA MET A 104 0.82 1.14 3.41
C MET A 104 0.97 2.66 3.51
N ASP A 105 -0.10 3.36 3.89
CA ASP A 105 -0.06 4.81 4.09
C ASP A 105 0.62 5.18 5.43
N ALA A 106 1.24 6.37 5.50
CA ALA A 106 1.98 6.84 6.68
C ALA A 106 1.10 7.41 7.80
N ASP A 107 -0.21 7.60 7.57
CA ASP A 107 -1.13 8.37 8.42
C ASP A 107 -1.78 7.57 9.57
N LEU A 108 -1.28 6.35 9.81
CA LEU A 108 -1.79 5.41 10.83
C LEU A 108 -3.24 4.93 10.62
N SER A 109 -3.83 5.17 9.45
CA SER A 109 -5.16 4.64 9.11
C SER A 109 -5.15 3.14 8.80
N HIS A 110 -3.97 2.59 8.51
CA HIS A 110 -3.71 1.18 8.30
C HIS A 110 -3.05 0.60 9.57
N PRO A 111 -3.77 -0.17 10.40
CA PRO A 111 -3.23 -0.71 11.64
C PRO A 111 -2.09 -1.71 11.38
N PRO A 112 -0.88 -1.49 11.94
CA PRO A 112 0.26 -2.38 11.73
C PRO A 112 0.04 -3.83 12.18
N GLU A 113 -0.78 -4.05 13.19
CA GLU A 113 -1.16 -5.39 13.69
C GLU A 113 -1.86 -6.28 12.65
N VAL A 114 -2.31 -5.69 11.55
CA VAL A 114 -2.90 -6.44 10.41
C VAL A 114 -1.82 -7.06 9.52
N LEU A 115 -0.61 -6.52 9.54
CA LEU A 115 0.48 -6.93 8.64
C LEU A 115 0.81 -8.43 8.69
N PRO A 116 1.00 -9.06 9.86
CA PRO A 116 1.34 -10.49 9.90
C PRO A 116 0.27 -11.36 9.22
N GLY A 117 -1.00 -11.09 9.50
CA GLY A 117 -2.12 -11.80 8.88
C GLY A 117 -2.22 -11.55 7.37
N LEU A 118 -2.05 -10.30 6.95
CA LEU A 118 -2.10 -9.91 5.54
C LEU A 118 -0.96 -10.58 4.73
N ILE A 119 0.23 -10.63 5.30
CA ILE A 119 1.40 -11.27 4.67
C ILE A 119 1.21 -12.79 4.60
N ALA A 120 0.67 -13.40 5.65
CA ALA A 120 0.41 -14.85 5.69
C ALA A 120 -0.56 -15.30 4.59
N GLU A 121 -1.53 -14.47 4.18
CA GLU A 121 -2.43 -14.78 3.06
C GLU A 121 -1.66 -15.04 1.75
N LEU A 122 -0.45 -14.50 1.61
CA LEU A 122 0.37 -14.73 0.42
C LEU A 122 0.94 -16.15 0.34
N GLU A 123 0.81 -16.99 1.36
CA GLU A 123 1.16 -18.42 1.26
C GLU A 123 0.27 -19.11 0.23
N GLU A 124 -1.00 -18.68 0.13
CA GLU A 124 -2.02 -19.28 -0.71
C GLU A 124 -2.51 -18.37 -1.86
N ALA A 125 -2.10 -17.09 -1.87
CA ALA A 125 -2.57 -16.08 -2.83
C ALA A 125 -1.41 -15.31 -3.46
N ASP A 126 -1.70 -14.64 -4.58
CA ASP A 126 -0.77 -13.74 -5.27
C ASP A 126 -0.85 -12.31 -4.69
N VAL A 127 -2.04 -11.94 -4.22
CA VAL A 127 -2.36 -10.63 -3.65
C VAL A 127 -3.26 -10.80 -2.45
N ALA A 128 -2.94 -10.15 -1.34
CA ALA A 128 -3.81 -9.98 -0.19
C ALA A 128 -4.24 -8.52 -0.07
N VAL A 129 -5.54 -8.28 -0.04
CA VAL A 129 -6.14 -6.94 0.09
C VAL A 129 -6.71 -6.80 1.49
N ALA A 130 -6.21 -5.86 2.29
CA ALA A 130 -6.87 -5.49 3.53
C ALA A 130 -8.19 -4.79 3.17
N SER A 131 -9.32 -5.43 3.49
CA SER A 131 -10.64 -5.06 3.00
C SER A 131 -11.56 -4.58 4.12
N ARG A 132 -12.12 -3.39 3.91
CA ARG A 132 -13.16 -2.81 4.77
C ARG A 132 -14.53 -3.43 4.54
N TYR A 133 -14.72 -4.10 3.40
CA TYR A 133 -16.02 -4.55 2.91
C TYR A 133 -16.19 -6.06 2.88
N THR A 134 -15.21 -6.81 3.36
CA THR A 134 -15.36 -8.24 3.61
C THR A 134 -15.91 -8.50 5.01
N THR A 135 -16.37 -9.72 5.29
CA THR A 135 -16.92 -10.11 6.60
C THR A 135 -15.84 -9.93 7.67
N GLY A 136 -16.15 -9.17 8.72
CA GLY A 136 -15.20 -8.79 9.78
C GLY A 136 -14.44 -7.49 9.51
N GLY A 137 -14.51 -6.93 8.31
CA GLY A 137 -13.95 -5.62 7.98
C GLY A 137 -14.88 -4.46 8.33
N GLY A 138 -14.36 -3.25 8.33
CA GLY A 138 -15.13 -2.06 8.65
C GLY A 138 -14.36 -0.76 8.52
N VAL A 139 -15.00 0.30 8.97
CA VAL A 139 -14.42 1.64 9.10
C VAL A 139 -14.64 2.14 10.53
N ASP A 140 -13.80 3.06 10.95
CA ASP A 140 -13.89 3.70 12.27
C ASP A 140 -15.34 4.07 12.62
N PRO A 141 -15.84 3.71 13.83
CA PRO A 141 -17.17 4.07 14.30
C PRO A 141 -17.45 5.57 14.24
N GLY A 142 -16.42 6.42 14.42
CA GLY A 142 -16.50 7.87 14.38
C GLY A 142 -16.84 8.47 13.01
N TRP A 143 -16.75 7.69 11.92
CA TRP A 143 -17.14 8.19 10.61
C TRP A 143 -18.62 8.56 10.55
N SER A 144 -18.92 9.73 10.00
CA SER A 144 -20.30 10.14 9.75
C SER A 144 -20.99 9.15 8.80
N TRP A 145 -22.30 8.99 8.96
CA TRP A 145 -23.10 8.13 8.08
C TRP A 145 -22.93 8.51 6.60
N ALA A 146 -22.93 9.80 6.29
CA ALA A 146 -22.73 10.29 4.91
C ALA A 146 -21.38 9.84 4.33
N ARG A 147 -20.29 9.94 5.10
CA ARG A 147 -18.95 9.49 4.69
C ARG A 147 -18.93 7.98 4.43
N LYS A 148 -19.59 7.19 5.29
CA LYS A 148 -19.71 5.73 5.10
C LYS A 148 -20.44 5.42 3.79
N GLN A 149 -21.54 6.12 3.47
CA GLN A 149 -22.30 5.91 2.23
C GLN A 149 -21.48 6.30 0.98
N ILE A 150 -20.82 7.46 1.00
CA ILE A 150 -19.99 7.91 -0.14
C ILE A 150 -18.87 6.90 -0.41
N SER A 151 -18.17 6.44 0.63
CA SER A 151 -17.10 5.45 0.48
C SER A 151 -17.63 4.13 -0.08
N TYR A 152 -18.70 3.61 0.47
CA TYR A 152 -19.30 2.35 0.05
C TYR A 152 -19.80 2.40 -1.40
N TRP A 153 -20.63 3.38 -1.75
CA TRP A 153 -21.21 3.49 -3.08
C TRP A 153 -20.18 3.88 -4.14
N GLY A 154 -19.17 4.68 -3.76
CA GLY A 154 -18.02 4.95 -4.63
C GLY A 154 -17.26 3.67 -5.00
N ASN A 155 -16.96 2.84 -4.01
CA ASN A 155 -16.34 1.54 -4.22
C ASN A 155 -17.21 0.59 -5.07
N VAL A 156 -18.52 0.51 -4.78
CA VAL A 156 -19.46 -0.30 -5.57
C VAL A 156 -19.49 0.17 -7.03
N GLY A 157 -19.54 1.49 -7.27
CA GLY A 157 -19.51 2.06 -8.62
C GLY A 157 -18.25 1.67 -9.39
N ILE A 158 -17.07 1.79 -8.77
CA ILE A 158 -15.77 1.40 -9.36
C ILE A 158 -15.77 -0.10 -9.72
N ARG A 159 -16.22 -0.95 -8.80
CA ARG A 159 -16.31 -2.40 -9.02
C ARG A 159 -17.19 -2.75 -10.21
N LEU A 160 -18.34 -2.13 -10.33
CA LEU A 160 -19.28 -2.35 -11.44
C LEU A 160 -18.70 -1.92 -12.78
N ILE A 161 -18.02 -0.75 -12.81
CA ILE A 161 -17.38 -0.24 -14.04
C ILE A 161 -16.30 -1.18 -14.53
N LEU A 162 -15.42 -1.60 -13.64
CA LEU A 162 -14.28 -2.44 -13.98
C LEU A 162 -14.64 -3.94 -14.04
N GLY A 163 -15.79 -4.34 -13.49
CA GLY A 163 -16.20 -5.73 -13.38
C GLY A 163 -15.39 -6.52 -12.36
N LEU A 164 -14.98 -5.87 -11.26
CA LEU A 164 -14.11 -6.45 -10.23
C LEU A 164 -14.87 -7.39 -9.28
N LYS A 165 -14.22 -8.50 -8.94
CA LYS A 165 -14.70 -9.45 -7.93
C LYS A 165 -14.33 -9.02 -6.51
N VAL A 166 -13.14 -8.42 -6.33
CA VAL A 166 -12.68 -7.89 -5.05
C VAL A 166 -13.71 -6.92 -4.46
N LYS A 167 -14.00 -7.03 -3.17
CA LYS A 167 -15.02 -6.19 -2.52
C LYS A 167 -14.52 -4.80 -2.19
N ASP A 168 -13.20 -4.64 -1.94
CA ASP A 168 -12.57 -3.35 -1.68
C ASP A 168 -11.56 -3.00 -2.79
N ALA A 169 -12.09 -2.48 -3.89
CA ALA A 169 -11.27 -2.06 -5.04
C ALA A 169 -10.45 -0.79 -4.79
N THR A 170 -10.75 -0.07 -3.71
CA THR A 170 -10.11 1.22 -3.35
C THR A 170 -9.18 1.11 -2.15
N ALA A 171 -8.93 -0.09 -1.66
CA ALA A 171 -8.01 -0.31 -0.56
C ALA A 171 -6.59 0.15 -0.94
N GLY A 172 -5.93 0.90 -0.05
CA GLY A 172 -4.54 1.32 -0.14
C GLY A 172 -3.61 0.48 0.75
N PHE A 173 -4.10 -0.62 1.30
CA PHE A 173 -3.36 -1.54 2.15
C PHE A 173 -3.43 -2.93 1.53
N LYS A 174 -2.34 -3.33 0.87
CA LYS A 174 -2.26 -4.62 0.15
C LYS A 174 -0.86 -5.20 0.29
N ALA A 175 -0.79 -6.52 0.27
CA ALA A 175 0.45 -7.25 0.14
C ALA A 175 0.48 -7.99 -1.21
N PHE A 176 1.64 -7.98 -1.84
CA PHE A 176 1.87 -8.60 -3.15
C PHE A 176 3.04 -9.56 -3.07
N ARG A 177 2.94 -10.71 -3.74
CA ARG A 177 4.14 -11.45 -4.10
C ARG A 177 4.97 -10.64 -5.10
N ARG A 178 6.30 -10.76 -5.07
CA ARG A 178 7.20 -10.18 -6.08
C ARG A 178 6.71 -10.46 -7.51
N THR A 179 6.42 -11.71 -7.80
CA THR A 179 5.97 -12.17 -9.12
C THR A 179 4.68 -11.52 -9.59
N THR A 180 3.84 -11.06 -8.66
CA THR A 180 2.61 -10.32 -8.97
C THR A 180 2.93 -8.99 -9.62
N LEU A 181 3.79 -8.17 -8.99
CA LEU A 181 4.16 -6.85 -9.50
C LEU A 181 4.91 -6.95 -10.84
N GLU A 182 5.78 -7.96 -10.97
CA GLU A 182 6.47 -8.27 -12.24
C GLU A 182 5.46 -8.64 -13.34
N ARG A 183 4.43 -9.44 -13.03
CA ARG A 183 3.43 -9.92 -13.99
C ARG A 183 2.46 -8.83 -14.45
N ILE A 184 1.99 -7.97 -13.55
CA ILE A 184 1.10 -6.85 -13.93
C ILE A 184 1.84 -5.75 -14.67
N GLY A 185 3.15 -5.62 -14.49
CA GLY A 185 4.03 -4.64 -15.11
C GLY A 185 3.79 -3.22 -14.60
N LEU A 186 4.71 -2.67 -13.81
CA LEU A 186 4.56 -1.33 -13.21
C LEU A 186 4.48 -0.24 -14.29
N ASP A 187 5.15 -0.42 -15.42
CA ASP A 187 5.15 0.46 -16.59
C ASP A 187 3.78 0.56 -17.29
N ARG A 188 2.89 -0.38 -17.02
CA ARG A 188 1.52 -0.40 -17.56
C ARG A 188 0.51 0.37 -16.73
N LEU A 189 0.84 0.69 -15.47
CA LEU A 189 -0.01 1.49 -14.58
C LEU A 189 -0.02 2.95 -15.08
N ARG A 190 -1.21 3.53 -15.23
CA ARG A 190 -1.41 4.84 -15.84
C ARG A 190 -1.98 5.89 -14.89
N LEU A 191 -2.64 5.44 -13.82
CA LEU A 191 -3.35 6.31 -12.90
C LEU A 191 -2.44 6.68 -11.72
N SER A 192 -2.32 7.97 -11.44
CA SER A 192 -1.45 8.48 -10.38
C SER A 192 -2.20 8.93 -9.11
N GLY A 193 -3.52 8.99 -9.18
CA GLY A 193 -4.39 9.44 -8.09
C GLY A 193 -5.19 8.30 -7.45
N PHE A 194 -6.39 8.59 -6.99
CA PHE A 194 -7.29 7.62 -6.34
C PHE A 194 -7.66 6.41 -7.22
N GLY A 195 -7.63 6.57 -8.54
CA GLY A 195 -7.87 5.47 -9.47
C GLY A 195 -6.75 4.42 -9.50
N PHE A 196 -5.56 4.74 -8.97
CA PHE A 196 -4.41 3.84 -8.95
C PHE A 196 -4.73 2.51 -8.28
N GLN A 197 -5.35 2.54 -7.10
CA GLN A 197 -5.69 1.33 -6.35
C GLN A 197 -6.66 0.43 -7.11
N ALA A 198 -7.64 1.03 -7.78
CA ALA A 198 -8.60 0.31 -8.61
C ALA A 198 -7.96 -0.23 -9.89
N GLU A 199 -6.99 0.49 -10.48
CA GLU A 199 -6.22 0.00 -11.63
C GLU A 199 -5.36 -1.21 -11.25
N VAL A 200 -4.68 -1.17 -10.11
CA VAL A 200 -3.89 -2.30 -9.61
C VAL A 200 -4.78 -3.53 -9.42
N ALA A 201 -5.93 -3.38 -8.73
CA ALA A 201 -6.88 -4.47 -8.56
C ALA A 201 -7.37 -5.04 -9.90
N TYR A 202 -7.71 -4.16 -10.85
CA TYR A 202 -8.14 -4.54 -12.19
C TYR A 202 -7.06 -5.33 -12.94
N ARG A 203 -5.80 -4.88 -12.88
CA ARG A 203 -4.68 -5.55 -13.53
C ARG A 203 -4.39 -6.93 -12.92
N CYS A 204 -4.50 -7.05 -11.61
CA CYS A 204 -4.36 -8.33 -10.93
C CYS A 204 -5.44 -9.33 -11.39
N GLU A 205 -6.70 -8.91 -11.46
CA GLU A 205 -7.79 -9.79 -11.92
C GLU A 205 -7.69 -10.10 -13.42
N GLN A 206 -7.25 -9.14 -14.26
CA GLN A 206 -7.02 -9.39 -15.70
C GLN A 206 -5.85 -10.36 -15.95
N ALA A 207 -4.87 -10.39 -15.08
CA ALA A 207 -3.77 -11.35 -15.11
C ALA A 207 -4.15 -12.70 -14.49
N GLU A 208 -5.43 -12.89 -14.11
CA GLU A 208 -5.95 -14.12 -13.48
C GLU A 208 -5.18 -14.50 -12.21
N LEU A 209 -4.72 -13.49 -11.46
CA LEU A 209 -4.04 -13.68 -10.19
C LEU A 209 -5.04 -14.01 -9.08
N LYS A 210 -4.63 -14.86 -8.13
CA LYS A 210 -5.43 -15.18 -6.97
C LYS A 210 -5.39 -14.03 -5.97
N VAL A 211 -6.49 -13.28 -5.89
CA VAL A 211 -6.69 -12.17 -4.94
C VAL A 211 -7.54 -12.65 -3.78
N VAL A 212 -7.06 -12.45 -2.56
CA VAL A 212 -7.82 -12.72 -1.32
C VAL A 212 -8.04 -11.42 -0.55
N GLU A 213 -9.07 -11.41 0.30
CA GLU A 213 -9.41 -10.24 1.11
C GLU A 213 -9.30 -10.59 2.59
N HIS A 214 -8.40 -9.89 3.29
CA HIS A 214 -8.18 -9.96 4.71
C HIS A 214 -9.00 -8.86 5.42
N PRO A 215 -9.87 -9.19 6.39
CA PRO A 215 -10.68 -8.18 7.06
C PRO A 215 -9.85 -7.25 7.95
N TYR A 216 -10.11 -5.94 7.88
CA TYR A 216 -9.56 -4.98 8.82
C TYR A 216 -10.50 -3.80 9.05
N VAL A 217 -10.28 -3.05 10.12
CA VAL A 217 -11.01 -1.82 10.40
C VAL A 217 -10.11 -0.63 10.04
N PHE A 218 -10.54 0.13 9.03
CA PHE A 218 -9.87 1.38 8.64
C PHE A 218 -10.06 2.42 9.74
N MET A 219 -8.95 2.84 10.35
CA MET A 219 -8.98 3.83 11.44
C MET A 219 -9.06 5.26 10.90
N GLU A 220 -9.61 6.19 11.69
CA GLU A 220 -9.53 7.60 11.34
C GLU A 220 -8.09 8.09 11.45
N ARG A 221 -7.65 8.92 10.49
CA ARG A 221 -6.31 9.50 10.48
C ARG A 221 -6.08 10.32 11.75
N THR A 222 -4.90 10.19 12.33
CA THR A 222 -4.52 10.97 13.50
C THR A 222 -4.21 12.43 13.16
N SER A 223 -3.79 12.71 11.91
CA SER A 223 -3.53 14.05 11.40
C SER A 223 -3.95 14.19 9.93
N GLY A 224 -4.23 15.43 9.48
CA GLY A 224 -4.57 15.74 8.10
C GLY A 224 -6.07 15.70 7.76
N ARG A 225 -6.45 16.33 6.62
CA ARG A 225 -7.83 16.32 6.12
C ARG A 225 -7.97 15.32 4.97
N SER A 226 -9.07 14.57 4.96
CA SER A 226 -9.44 13.72 3.82
C SER A 226 -9.48 14.55 2.53
N LYS A 227 -8.70 14.15 1.53
CA LYS A 227 -8.62 14.85 0.23
C LYS A 227 -9.65 14.36 -0.79
N MET A 228 -10.58 13.46 -0.40
CA MET A 228 -11.64 13.01 -1.30
C MET A 228 -12.66 14.12 -1.53
N SER A 229 -12.67 14.68 -2.74
CA SER A 229 -13.73 15.55 -3.26
C SER A 229 -14.56 14.80 -4.30
N PHE A 230 -15.78 15.28 -4.56
CA PHE A 230 -16.66 14.71 -5.58
C PHE A 230 -16.01 14.73 -6.97
N ASP A 231 -15.27 15.78 -7.28
CA ASP A 231 -14.57 15.95 -8.57
C ASP A 231 -13.52 14.85 -8.80
N ILE A 232 -12.81 14.44 -7.74
CA ILE A 232 -11.82 13.35 -7.79
C ILE A 232 -12.51 12.01 -8.08
N VAL A 233 -13.68 11.77 -7.51
CA VAL A 233 -14.47 10.56 -7.76
C VAL A 233 -14.94 10.53 -9.22
N VAL A 234 -15.42 11.66 -9.74
CA VAL A 234 -15.86 11.79 -11.13
C VAL A 234 -14.70 11.61 -12.11
N GLU A 235 -13.55 12.22 -11.85
CA GLU A 235 -12.33 12.04 -12.67
C GLU A 235 -11.89 10.58 -12.69
N ALA A 236 -11.83 9.93 -11.53
CA ALA A 236 -11.49 8.51 -11.42
C ALA A 236 -12.46 7.65 -12.25
N PHE A 237 -13.76 7.95 -12.20
CA PHE A 237 -14.79 7.26 -12.94
C PHE A 237 -14.56 7.30 -14.47
N PHE A 238 -14.26 8.46 -15.03
CA PHE A 238 -13.98 8.59 -16.47
C PHE A 238 -12.69 7.87 -16.88
N ARG A 239 -11.62 8.04 -16.09
CA ARG A 239 -10.33 7.41 -16.37
C ARG A 239 -10.41 5.88 -16.30
N LEU A 240 -11.14 5.34 -15.30
CA LEU A 240 -11.34 3.90 -15.14
C LEU A 240 -12.25 3.31 -16.24
N SER A 241 -13.28 4.02 -16.67
CA SER A 241 -14.13 3.60 -17.80
C SER A 241 -13.30 3.46 -19.08
N TRP A 242 -12.41 4.41 -19.31
CA TRP A 242 -11.51 4.40 -20.47
C TRP A 242 -10.48 3.24 -20.42
N LEU A 243 -10.00 2.87 -19.22
CA LEU A 243 -9.12 1.73 -19.00
C LEU A 243 -9.77 0.41 -19.46
N ARG A 244 -11.09 0.26 -19.25
CA ARG A 244 -11.83 -0.94 -19.66
C ARG A 244 -12.05 -1.02 -21.17
N ILE A 245 -12.18 0.12 -21.85
CA ILE A 245 -12.47 0.19 -23.30
C ILE A 245 -11.20 -0.07 -24.14
N ARG A 246 -10.02 0.25 -23.61
CA ARG A 246 -8.72 0.06 -24.30
C ARG A 246 -8.03 -1.26 -23.93
N ARG A 247 -8.79 -2.34 -23.94
CA ARG A 247 -8.23 -3.71 -23.86
C ARG A 247 -7.24 -4.00 -24.97
#